data_a0795401be36f1fd007fb3dc2207d071
#
_entry.id   a0795401be36f1fd007fb3dc2207d071
#
_cell.length_a   1.000
_cell.length_b   1.000
_cell.length_c   1.000
_cell.angle_alpha   90.00
_cell.angle_beta   90.00
_cell.angle_gamma   90.00
#
_symmetry.space_group_name_H-M   'P 1'
#
loop_
_entity.id
_entity.type
_entity.pdbx_description
1 polymer ?
#
loop_
_entity_poly.entity_id
_entity_poly.type
_entity_poly.pdbx_seq_one_letter_code
_entity_poly.pdbx_strand_id
1 'polypeptide(L)'
;GEGKRHLLIKNPAHSARVPLLLDLFPKARFVLMKRDPADAVRSLTLVKQKLADLIGLQPAPDQQRQVEETAMAHRLLLEAFESARPMIPAGQLVEVDYTDLVSSPLAAVEKIYRNLSIKGWDQACGAVRARVDRAQTYNACPVQLEPQAEKHLQELMAPANASTDSAY
;
A
#
# COMPACT_ATOMS: atom_id res chain seq x y z
N GLY A 1 -25.43 0.04 26.71
CA GLY A 1 -23.99 0.29 26.56
C GLY A 1 -23.67 0.48 25.13
N GLU A 2 -23.28 1.67 24.74
CA GLU A 2 -22.79 1.94 23.38
C GLU A 2 -21.51 1.13 23.16
N GLY A 3 -21.58 0.13 22.29
CA GLY A 3 -20.44 -0.69 21.95
C GLY A 3 -19.33 0.16 21.35
N LYS A 4 -18.13 0.10 21.90
CA LYS A 4 -16.93 0.76 21.35
C LYS A 4 -16.75 0.30 19.91
N ARG A 5 -16.90 1.23 18.97
CA ARG A 5 -16.69 0.97 17.56
C ARG A 5 -15.20 1.17 17.21
N HIS A 6 -14.65 0.29 16.42
CA HIS A 6 -13.33 0.50 15.83
C HIS A 6 -13.47 1.36 14.57
N LEU A 7 -12.60 2.34 14.42
CA LEU A 7 -12.48 3.12 13.20
C LEU A 7 -11.36 2.51 12.34
N LEU A 8 -11.67 2.13 11.12
CA LEU A 8 -10.70 1.70 10.13
C LEU A 8 -10.49 2.83 9.12
N ILE A 9 -9.25 3.28 9.00
CA ILE A 9 -8.87 4.34 8.06
C ILE A 9 -7.91 3.75 7.03
N LYS A 10 -8.12 4.01 5.74
CA LYS A 10 -7.22 3.62 4.67
C LYS A 10 -6.87 4.83 3.81
N ASN A 11 -5.58 5.20 3.81
CA ASN A 11 -5.03 6.19 2.90
C ASN A 11 -3.52 5.93 2.76
N PRO A 12 -2.95 5.84 1.55
CA PRO A 12 -1.51 5.68 1.36
C PRO A 12 -0.67 6.76 2.06
N ALA A 13 -1.15 8.00 2.10
CA ALA A 13 -0.46 9.11 2.77
C ALA A 13 -0.34 8.93 4.29
N HIS A 14 -1.07 7.99 4.90
CA HIS A 14 -0.92 7.69 6.33
C HIS A 14 0.42 7.03 6.65
N SER A 15 1.11 6.46 5.66
CA SER A 15 2.48 5.96 5.84
C SER A 15 3.44 7.05 6.33
N ALA A 16 3.27 8.29 5.87
CA ALA A 16 4.06 9.44 6.32
C ALA A 16 3.50 10.14 7.58
N ARG A 17 2.38 9.67 8.14
CA ARG A 17 1.68 10.32 9.26
C ARG A 17 1.66 9.46 10.54
N VAL A 18 2.49 8.44 10.60
CA VAL A 18 2.56 7.54 11.77
C VAL A 18 2.77 8.29 13.08
N PRO A 19 3.71 9.27 13.18
CA PRO A 19 3.88 10.02 14.42
C PRO A 19 2.63 10.78 14.85
N LEU A 20 1.99 11.49 13.90
CA LEU A 20 0.75 12.22 14.16
C LEU A 20 -0.39 11.28 14.58
N LEU A 21 -0.49 10.12 13.94
CA LEU A 21 -1.53 9.14 14.27
C LEU A 21 -1.31 8.52 15.66
N LEU A 22 -0.07 8.33 16.07
CA LEU A 22 0.25 7.84 17.42
C LEU A 22 0.00 8.91 18.49
N ASP A 23 0.27 10.17 18.18
CA ASP A 23 -0.03 11.29 19.08
C ASP A 23 -1.54 11.43 19.34
N LEU A 24 -2.35 11.38 18.28
CA LEU A 24 -3.80 11.47 18.37
C LEU A 24 -4.47 10.18 18.92
N PHE A 25 -3.88 9.04 18.58
CA PHE A 25 -4.40 7.71 18.90
C PHE A 25 -3.30 6.79 19.39
N PRO A 26 -2.83 6.90 20.65
CA PRO A 26 -1.70 6.12 21.17
C PRO A 26 -1.87 4.60 21.10
N LYS A 27 -3.13 4.13 20.97
CA LYS A 27 -3.49 2.71 20.80
C LYS A 27 -3.83 2.35 19.35
N ALA A 28 -3.46 3.20 18.38
CA ALA A 28 -3.63 2.89 16.98
C ALA A 28 -2.89 1.60 16.60
N ARG A 29 -3.50 0.81 15.73
CA ARG A 29 -2.91 -0.41 15.18
C ARG A 29 -2.71 -0.20 13.69
N PHE A 30 -1.55 -0.58 13.20
CA PHE A 30 -1.15 -0.35 11.82
C PHE A 30 -1.07 -1.67 11.08
N VAL A 31 -1.62 -1.68 9.87
CA VAL A 31 -1.44 -2.76 8.89
C VAL A 31 -0.68 -2.17 7.72
N LEU A 32 0.57 -2.58 7.56
CA LEU A 32 1.38 -2.22 6.40
C LEU A 32 1.18 -3.26 5.31
N MET A 33 0.58 -2.83 4.19
CA MET A 33 0.46 -3.67 2.99
C MET A 33 1.74 -3.55 2.17
N LYS A 34 2.49 -4.65 2.07
CA LYS A 34 3.70 -4.73 1.26
C LYS A 34 3.34 -5.21 -0.14
N ARG A 35 3.83 -4.51 -1.13
CA ARG A 35 3.68 -4.86 -2.53
C ARG A 35 4.98 -4.56 -3.26
N ASP A 36 5.25 -5.27 -4.36
CA ASP A 36 6.34 -4.93 -5.24
C ASP A 36 6.24 -3.44 -5.66
N PRO A 37 7.32 -2.65 -5.49
CA PRO A 37 7.29 -1.22 -5.78
C PRO A 37 6.95 -0.88 -7.23
N ALA A 38 7.47 -1.63 -8.21
CA ALA A 38 7.17 -1.41 -9.61
C ALA A 38 5.68 -1.64 -9.90
N ASP A 39 5.11 -2.72 -9.34
CA ASP A 39 3.68 -3.01 -9.46
C ASP A 39 2.80 -1.96 -8.79
N ALA A 40 3.24 -1.43 -7.65
CA ALA A 40 2.52 -0.37 -6.95
C ALA A 40 2.51 0.92 -7.76
N VAL A 41 3.66 1.33 -8.28
CA VAL A 41 3.82 2.53 -9.12
C VAL A 41 3.04 2.39 -10.42
N ARG A 42 3.19 1.27 -11.13
CA ARG A 42 2.46 0.96 -12.38
C ARG A 42 0.95 1.11 -12.18
N SER A 43 0.42 0.44 -11.18
CA SER A 43 -1.01 0.45 -10.86
C SER A 43 -1.50 1.86 -10.51
N LEU A 44 -0.76 2.61 -9.70
CA LEU A 44 -1.16 3.94 -9.27
C LEU A 44 -1.08 4.97 -10.41
N THR A 45 -0.08 4.87 -11.28
CA THR A 45 0.03 5.71 -12.47
C THR A 45 -1.22 5.61 -13.35
N LEU A 46 -1.67 4.40 -13.64
CA LEU A 46 -2.88 4.19 -14.44
C LEU A 46 -4.16 4.67 -13.74
N VAL A 47 -4.24 4.53 -12.43
CA VAL A 47 -5.38 5.09 -11.66
C VAL A 47 -5.38 6.61 -11.76
N LYS A 48 -4.20 7.26 -11.63
CA LYS A 48 -4.07 8.72 -11.76
C LYS A 48 -4.50 9.21 -13.15
N GLN A 49 -4.09 8.51 -14.22
CA GLN A 49 -4.53 8.84 -15.58
C GLN A 49 -6.05 8.79 -15.72
N LYS A 50 -6.64 7.67 -15.35
CA LYS A 50 -8.10 7.50 -15.42
C LYS A 50 -8.86 8.55 -14.61
N LEU A 51 -8.32 8.95 -13.45
CA LEU A 51 -8.93 10.02 -12.65
C LEU A 51 -8.75 11.38 -13.30
N ALA A 52 -7.59 11.66 -13.89
CA ALA A 52 -7.37 12.92 -14.61
C ALA A 52 -8.33 13.05 -15.80
N ASP A 53 -8.56 11.98 -16.56
CA ASP A 53 -9.51 11.97 -17.67
C ASP A 53 -10.96 12.16 -17.22
N LEU A 54 -11.31 11.69 -16.03
CA LEU A 54 -12.69 11.72 -15.51
C LEU A 54 -13.02 13.03 -14.79
N ILE A 55 -12.11 13.56 -13.99
CA ILE A 55 -12.36 14.69 -13.08
C ILE A 55 -11.28 15.77 -13.13
N GLY A 56 -10.27 15.61 -13.98
CA GLY A 56 -9.17 16.56 -14.11
C GLY A 56 -9.63 17.89 -14.72
N LEU A 57 -9.17 19.00 -14.16
CA LEU A 57 -9.36 20.34 -14.72
C LEU A 57 -8.31 20.70 -15.77
N GLN A 58 -7.28 19.88 -15.91
CA GLN A 58 -6.19 20.02 -16.87
C GLN A 58 -5.87 18.65 -17.48
N PRO A 59 -5.32 18.61 -18.70
CA PRO A 59 -4.83 17.37 -19.28
C PRO A 59 -3.84 16.68 -18.36
N ALA A 60 -3.92 15.34 -18.29
CA ALA A 60 -2.93 14.56 -17.57
C ALA A 60 -1.52 14.80 -18.17
N PRO A 61 -0.46 14.85 -17.35
CA PRO A 61 0.90 14.76 -17.87
C PRO A 61 1.08 13.49 -18.70
N ASP A 62 2.13 13.46 -19.52
CA ASP A 62 2.53 12.22 -20.20
C ASP A 62 2.82 11.11 -19.18
N GLN A 63 2.73 9.88 -19.64
CA GLN A 63 2.78 8.72 -18.76
C GLN A 63 4.17 8.53 -18.11
N GLN A 64 5.22 8.91 -18.79
CA GLN A 64 6.60 8.83 -18.28
C GLN A 64 6.78 9.75 -17.07
N ARG A 65 6.36 11.01 -17.18
CA ARG A 65 6.39 11.97 -16.07
C ARG A 65 5.50 11.51 -14.90
N GLN A 66 4.34 10.95 -15.19
CA GLN A 66 3.48 10.39 -14.13
C GLN A 66 4.13 9.23 -13.40
N VAL A 67 4.88 8.38 -14.09
CA VAL A 67 5.68 7.31 -13.48
C VAL A 67 6.74 7.89 -12.54
N GLU A 68 7.51 8.90 -12.99
CA GLU A 68 8.53 9.56 -12.17
C GLU A 68 7.93 10.14 -10.87
N GLU A 69 6.89 10.94 -11.01
CA GLU A 69 6.21 11.58 -9.88
C GLU A 69 5.62 10.53 -8.91
N THR A 70 5.10 9.43 -9.46
CA THR A 70 4.51 8.36 -8.66
C THR A 70 5.57 7.54 -7.94
N ALA A 71 6.67 7.22 -8.62
CA ALA A 71 7.81 6.50 -8.04
C ALA A 71 8.46 7.32 -6.90
N MET A 72 8.67 8.62 -7.15
CA MET A 72 9.20 9.53 -6.12
C MET A 72 8.28 9.60 -4.90
N ALA A 73 6.99 9.81 -5.11
CA ALA A 73 6.01 9.88 -4.01
C ALA A 73 5.95 8.55 -3.23
N HIS A 74 5.99 7.41 -3.91
CA HIS A 74 6.01 6.09 -3.29
C HIS A 74 7.26 5.91 -2.42
N ARG A 75 8.43 6.28 -2.92
CA ARG A 75 9.70 6.22 -2.18
C ARG A 75 9.64 7.08 -0.92
N LEU A 76 9.24 8.35 -1.04
CA LEU A 76 9.13 9.27 0.09
C LEU A 76 8.18 8.76 1.18
N LEU A 77 7.05 8.14 0.79
CA LEU A 77 6.12 7.54 1.74
C LEU A 77 6.72 6.35 2.48
N LEU A 78 7.49 5.50 1.79
CA LEU A 78 8.18 4.37 2.42
C LEU A 78 9.30 4.85 3.35
N GLU A 79 10.12 5.80 2.93
CA GLU A 79 11.19 6.39 3.75
C GLU A 79 10.62 7.02 5.03
N ALA A 80 9.53 7.77 4.91
CA ALA A 80 8.85 8.37 6.05
C ALA A 80 8.29 7.31 7.01
N PHE A 81 7.72 6.23 6.48
CA PHE A 81 7.23 5.10 7.28
C PHE A 81 8.38 4.42 8.02
N GLU A 82 9.47 4.07 7.31
CA GLU A 82 10.61 3.37 7.93
C GLU A 82 11.27 4.24 9.02
N SER A 83 11.37 5.54 8.80
CA SER A 83 11.86 6.48 9.82
C SER A 83 10.96 6.52 11.06
N ALA A 84 9.66 6.38 10.88
CA ALA A 84 8.68 6.39 11.98
C ALA A 84 8.43 5.00 12.60
N ARG A 85 8.85 3.92 11.94
CA ARG A 85 8.66 2.53 12.39
C ARG A 85 9.08 2.28 13.85
N PRO A 86 10.24 2.77 14.32
CA PRO A 86 10.67 2.56 15.71
C PRO A 86 9.75 3.20 16.76
N MET A 87 8.90 4.15 16.35
CA MET A 87 7.93 4.81 17.25
C MET A 87 6.69 3.97 17.49
N ILE A 88 6.44 2.95 16.64
CA ILE A 88 5.25 2.11 16.76
C ILE A 88 5.48 1.10 17.88
N PRO A 89 4.63 1.09 18.93
CA PRO A 89 4.79 0.16 20.03
C PRO A 89 4.68 -1.30 19.58
N ALA A 90 5.37 -2.20 20.27
CA ALA A 90 5.32 -3.63 20.01
C ALA A 90 3.86 -4.14 20.02
N GLY A 91 3.50 -4.96 19.03
CA GLY A 91 2.16 -5.50 18.87
C GLY A 91 1.13 -4.55 18.23
N GLN A 92 1.54 -3.34 17.83
CA GLN A 92 0.66 -2.38 17.13
C GLN A 92 0.92 -2.32 15.62
N LEU A 93 1.87 -3.07 15.07
CA LEU A 93 2.16 -3.17 13.64
C LEU A 93 2.10 -4.62 13.19
N VAL A 94 1.45 -4.84 12.05
CA VAL A 94 1.53 -6.09 11.28
C VAL A 94 1.83 -5.77 9.82
N GLU A 95 2.74 -6.54 9.24
CA GLU A 95 3.04 -6.49 7.81
C GLU A 95 2.34 -7.64 7.09
N VAL A 96 1.72 -7.33 5.97
CA VAL A 96 1.01 -8.28 5.13
C VAL A 96 1.46 -8.11 3.69
N ASP A 97 1.95 -9.18 3.09
CA ASP A 97 2.29 -9.16 1.68
C ASP A 97 1.01 -9.20 0.81
N TYR A 98 1.00 -8.37 -0.23
CA TYR A 98 -0.14 -8.32 -1.14
C TYR A 98 -0.40 -9.66 -1.83
N THR A 99 0.67 -10.40 -2.14
CA THR A 99 0.59 -11.74 -2.70
C THR A 99 -0.13 -12.72 -1.76
N ASP A 100 0.17 -12.66 -0.45
CA ASP A 100 -0.52 -13.48 0.55
C ASP A 100 -2.00 -13.11 0.64
N LEU A 101 -2.31 -11.81 0.59
CA LEU A 101 -3.69 -11.35 0.62
C LEU A 101 -4.49 -11.81 -0.60
N VAL A 102 -3.86 -11.89 -1.78
CA VAL A 102 -4.51 -12.35 -3.02
C VAL A 102 -4.66 -13.87 -3.05
N SER A 103 -3.60 -14.61 -2.67
CA SER A 103 -3.59 -16.07 -2.74
C SER A 103 -4.36 -16.73 -1.60
N SER A 104 -4.33 -16.14 -0.42
CA SER A 104 -4.92 -16.70 0.80
C SER A 104 -5.58 -15.62 1.67
N PRO A 105 -6.60 -14.91 1.14
CA PRO A 105 -7.15 -13.72 1.77
C PRO A 105 -7.70 -13.97 3.18
N LEU A 106 -8.34 -15.12 3.41
CA LEU A 106 -8.87 -15.45 4.72
C LEU A 106 -7.77 -15.59 5.78
N ALA A 107 -6.71 -16.32 5.43
CA ALA A 107 -5.55 -16.51 6.31
C ALA A 107 -4.80 -15.19 6.56
N ALA A 108 -4.65 -14.34 5.53
CA ALA A 108 -4.02 -13.03 5.66
C ALA A 108 -4.81 -12.11 6.62
N VAL A 109 -6.14 -12.09 6.53
CA VAL A 109 -6.97 -11.30 7.45
C VAL A 109 -6.94 -11.89 8.87
N GLU A 110 -6.98 -13.22 9.02
CA GLU A 110 -6.85 -13.88 10.33
C GLU A 110 -5.50 -13.52 11.00
N LYS A 111 -4.40 -13.53 10.24
CA LYS A 111 -3.07 -13.09 10.72
C LYS A 111 -3.12 -11.66 11.28
N ILE A 112 -3.83 -10.74 10.62
CA ILE A 112 -4.00 -9.36 11.10
C ILE A 112 -4.72 -9.36 12.47
N TYR A 113 -5.84 -10.07 12.59
CA TYR A 113 -6.59 -10.13 13.83
C TYR A 113 -5.75 -10.69 14.99
N ARG A 114 -5.01 -11.77 14.74
CA ARG A 114 -4.16 -12.42 15.74
C ARG A 114 -2.99 -11.53 16.16
N ASN A 115 -2.21 -11.03 15.21
CA ASN A 115 -0.97 -10.27 15.50
C ASN A 115 -1.27 -8.93 16.17
N LEU A 116 -2.37 -8.30 15.80
CA LEU A 116 -2.81 -7.04 16.41
C LEU A 116 -3.74 -7.26 17.62
N SER A 117 -3.94 -8.50 18.07
CA SER A 117 -4.85 -8.81 19.19
C SER A 117 -6.24 -8.18 19.03
N ILE A 118 -6.79 -8.21 17.81
CA ILE A 118 -8.13 -7.72 17.52
C ILE A 118 -9.12 -8.82 17.88
N LYS A 119 -10.04 -8.51 18.80
CA LYS A 119 -11.08 -9.45 19.22
C LYS A 119 -12.16 -9.60 18.14
N GLY A 120 -12.85 -10.73 18.15
CA GLY A 120 -14.04 -10.94 17.31
C GLY A 120 -13.77 -11.58 15.96
N TRP A 121 -12.63 -12.28 15.78
CA TRP A 121 -12.37 -13.02 14.56
C TRP A 121 -13.47 -14.05 14.24
N ASP A 122 -13.92 -14.81 15.24
CA ASP A 122 -14.95 -15.87 15.04
C ASP A 122 -16.28 -15.29 14.53
N GLN A 123 -16.62 -14.06 14.94
CA GLN A 123 -17.80 -13.36 14.43
C GLN A 123 -17.55 -12.74 13.04
N ALA A 124 -16.31 -12.32 12.75
CA ALA A 124 -15.96 -11.65 11.51
C ALA A 124 -15.66 -12.63 10.36
N CYS A 125 -15.12 -13.82 10.64
CA CYS A 125 -14.61 -14.74 9.65
C CYS A 125 -15.67 -15.15 8.61
N GLY A 126 -16.92 -15.32 8.98
CA GLY A 126 -18.02 -15.63 8.07
C GLY A 126 -18.27 -14.51 7.04
N ALA A 127 -18.27 -13.26 7.50
CA ALA A 127 -18.43 -12.08 6.63
C ALA A 127 -17.21 -11.89 5.71
N VAL A 128 -16.00 -12.13 6.22
CA VAL A 128 -14.76 -12.10 5.42
C VAL A 128 -14.81 -13.17 4.33
N ARG A 129 -15.19 -14.40 4.67
CA ARG A 129 -15.34 -15.49 3.69
C ARG A 129 -16.32 -15.13 2.59
N ALA A 130 -17.51 -14.68 2.94
CA ALA A 130 -18.51 -14.24 1.97
C ALA A 130 -18.03 -13.08 1.08
N ARG A 131 -17.14 -12.23 1.57
CA ARG A 131 -16.52 -11.17 0.76
C ARG A 131 -15.46 -11.72 -0.18
N VAL A 132 -14.65 -12.67 0.28
CA VAL A 132 -13.65 -13.38 -0.53
C VAL A 132 -14.32 -14.11 -1.68
N ASP A 133 -15.37 -14.87 -1.41
CA ASP A 133 -16.12 -15.65 -2.43
C ASP A 133 -16.67 -14.72 -3.53
N ARG A 134 -17.18 -13.56 -3.14
CA ARG A 134 -17.63 -12.52 -4.11
C ARG A 134 -16.49 -11.88 -4.89
N ALA A 135 -15.30 -11.77 -4.28
CA ALA A 135 -14.14 -11.19 -4.93
C ALA A 135 -13.48 -12.13 -5.95
N GLN A 136 -13.69 -13.44 -5.87
CA GLN A 136 -13.17 -14.41 -6.84
C GLN A 136 -13.71 -14.19 -8.26
N THR A 137 -14.84 -13.50 -8.41
CA THR A 137 -15.40 -13.12 -9.71
C THR A 137 -14.78 -11.83 -10.28
N TYR A 138 -13.91 -11.17 -9.51
CA TYR A 138 -13.28 -9.93 -9.93
C TYR A 138 -12.06 -10.21 -10.80
N ASN A 139 -12.17 -9.97 -12.09
CA ASN A 139 -11.03 -9.96 -13.00
C ASN A 139 -10.31 -8.62 -12.88
N ALA A 140 -9.09 -8.64 -12.38
CA ALA A 140 -8.23 -7.46 -12.41
C ALA A 140 -8.02 -7.02 -13.87
N CYS A 141 -8.30 -5.75 -14.15
CA CYS A 141 -7.96 -5.19 -15.46
C CYS A 141 -6.44 -5.27 -15.65
N PRO A 142 -5.96 -5.77 -16.80
CA PRO A 142 -4.53 -5.80 -17.06
C PRO A 142 -3.96 -4.38 -16.96
N VAL A 143 -2.90 -4.28 -16.18
CA VAL A 143 -2.22 -3.01 -15.88
C VAL A 143 -1.00 -2.91 -16.80
N GLN A 144 -1.12 -2.19 -17.90
CA GLN A 144 -0.04 -2.00 -18.86
C GLN A 144 0.21 -0.49 -19.05
N LEU A 145 1.46 -0.11 -18.88
CA LEU A 145 1.94 1.21 -19.26
C LEU A 145 2.32 1.21 -20.75
N GLU A 146 2.45 2.39 -21.32
CA GLU A 146 3.06 2.56 -22.63
C GLU A 146 4.51 2.03 -22.59
N PRO A 147 5.04 1.46 -23.69
CA PRO A 147 6.35 0.80 -23.67
C PRO A 147 7.49 1.69 -23.15
N GLN A 148 7.48 2.98 -23.47
CA GLN A 148 8.50 3.93 -22.99
C GLN A 148 8.39 4.18 -21.49
N ALA A 149 7.17 4.34 -20.97
CA ALA A 149 6.93 4.54 -19.55
C ALA A 149 7.24 3.27 -18.72
N GLU A 150 6.96 2.09 -19.27
CA GLU A 150 7.33 0.81 -18.65
C GLU A 150 8.85 0.64 -18.57
N LYS A 151 9.58 0.95 -19.65
CA LYS A 151 11.05 0.92 -19.66
C LYS A 151 11.60 1.89 -18.60
N HIS A 152 11.06 3.10 -18.55
CA HIS A 152 11.48 4.11 -17.59
C HIS A 152 11.21 3.68 -16.13
N LEU A 153 10.06 3.06 -15.88
CA LEU A 153 9.76 2.48 -14.57
C LEU A 153 10.80 1.44 -14.15
N GLN A 154 11.17 0.54 -15.06
CA GLN A 154 12.19 -0.48 -14.81
C GLN A 154 13.55 0.14 -14.48
N GLU A 155 13.95 1.20 -15.19
CA GLU A 155 15.18 1.94 -14.92
C GLU A 155 15.16 2.60 -13.53
N LEU A 156 14.03 3.22 -13.14
CA LEU A 156 13.87 3.86 -11.83
C LEU A 156 13.86 2.85 -10.66
N MET A 157 13.38 1.63 -10.91
CA MET A 157 13.28 0.58 -9.89
C MET A 157 14.49 -0.36 -9.87
N ALA A 158 15.40 -0.23 -10.83
CA ALA A 158 16.64 -0.99 -10.85
C ALA A 158 17.43 -0.69 -9.56
N PRO A 159 18.00 -1.72 -8.90
CA PRO A 159 18.89 -1.49 -7.77
C PRO A 159 20.01 -0.56 -8.25
N ALA A 160 20.26 0.51 -7.49
CA ALA A 160 21.40 1.37 -7.77
C ALA A 160 22.64 0.47 -7.83
N ASN A 161 23.17 0.27 -9.01
CA ASN A 161 24.44 -0.42 -9.17
C ASN A 161 25.40 0.28 -8.22
N ALA A 162 26.00 -0.50 -7.31
CA ALA A 162 27.13 -0.05 -6.52
C ALA A 162 28.17 0.45 -7.53
N SER A 163 28.09 1.71 -7.88
CA SER A 163 29.12 2.39 -8.64
C SER A 163 30.37 2.32 -7.80
N THR A 164 31.26 1.45 -8.25
CA THR A 164 32.68 1.45 -7.98
C THR A 164 33.19 2.89 -7.89
N ASP A 165 33.21 3.46 -6.70
CA ASP A 165 34.17 4.51 -6.36
C ASP A 165 35.38 3.85 -5.74
N SER A 166 36.21 3.31 -6.63
CA SER A 166 37.60 3.03 -6.39
C SER A 166 38.37 3.95 -7.33
N ALA A 167 38.66 5.15 -6.89
CA ALA A 167 39.82 5.91 -7.36
C ALA A 167 39.93 7.25 -6.58
N TYR A 168 40.95 7.30 -5.84
CA TYR A 168 41.79 8.34 -5.24
C TYR A 168 41.71 8.46 -3.73
#